data_dd74d6094d165ec5d7312b5d6325e918
#
_entry.id   dd74d6094d165ec5d7312b5d6325e918
#
_cell.length_a   1.000
_cell.length_b   1.000
_cell.length_c   1.000
_cell.angle_alpha   90.00
_cell.angle_beta   90.00
_cell.angle_gamma   90.00
#
_symmetry.space_group_name_H-M   'P 1'
#
loop_
_entity.id
_entity.type
_entity.pdbx_description
1 polymer ?
#
loop_
_entity_poly.entity_id
_entity_poly.type
_entity_poly.pdbx_seq_one_letter_code
_entity_poly.pdbx_strand_id
1 'polypeptide(L)'
;AYRISNGQKVTLTGFSMGCFMIQQFLAGKRIIDSNKNKKVNGRPILTSIKNPKLAVTQEWIDKYIEKVVFLAPSFGGSLKAYDALLRRFSPLVPFYRSEYIADMATSTPGFYAHWPNLFIFNGVNMVRGPDGENYTVGQLRDLAFNHSNMNPAHVPIMDISMDVQRSAPLDIGDKIPVTIIYNSKVPTTSFLDYKNGWDSDPIRSFDGKGDGSVPAEGIRYACENWKADKRRLICIDLEKN
;
A
#
# COMPACT_ATOMS: atom_id res chain seq x y z
N ALA A 1 -7.35 -1.45 -25.86
CA ALA A 1 -7.22 0.03 -25.94
C ALA A 1 -6.45 0.44 -27.20
N TYR A 2 -5.16 0.11 -27.36
CA TYR A 2 -4.32 0.53 -28.50
C TYR A 2 -4.92 0.22 -29.89
N ARG A 3 -5.49 -0.98 -30.10
CA ARG A 3 -6.15 -1.34 -31.36
C ARG A 3 -7.43 -0.54 -31.60
N ILE A 4 -8.19 -0.24 -30.54
CA ILE A 4 -9.45 0.52 -30.63
C ILE A 4 -9.18 2.00 -30.88
N SER A 5 -8.03 2.52 -30.43
CA SER A 5 -7.61 3.90 -30.60
C SER A 5 -6.85 4.16 -31.92
N ASN A 6 -6.94 3.25 -32.89
CA ASN A 6 -6.21 3.35 -34.15
C ASN A 6 -4.70 3.50 -33.98
N GLY A 7 -4.12 2.78 -33.03
CA GLY A 7 -2.69 2.79 -32.76
C GLY A 7 -2.18 3.97 -31.93
N GLN A 8 -3.06 4.74 -31.31
CA GLN A 8 -2.64 5.78 -30.38
C GLN A 8 -2.23 5.17 -29.03
N LYS A 9 -1.18 5.71 -28.43
CA LYS A 9 -0.77 5.34 -27.09
C LYS A 9 -1.85 5.65 -26.06
N VAL A 10 -1.86 4.92 -24.96
CA VAL A 10 -2.87 5.06 -23.91
C VAL A 10 -2.30 5.73 -22.67
N THR A 11 -3.11 6.53 -22.00
CA THR A 11 -2.82 7.02 -20.65
C THR A 11 -3.34 5.99 -19.65
N LEU A 12 -2.48 5.54 -18.73
CA LEU A 12 -2.91 4.72 -17.60
C LEU A 12 -3.28 5.63 -16.44
N THR A 13 -4.52 5.53 -15.97
CA THR A 13 -4.98 6.29 -14.80
C THR A 13 -5.28 5.33 -13.66
N GLY A 14 -4.63 5.54 -12.51
CA GLY A 14 -4.90 4.82 -11.26
C GLY A 14 -5.53 5.75 -10.24
N PHE A 15 -6.45 5.20 -9.44
CA PHE A 15 -7.02 5.87 -8.28
C PHE A 15 -6.76 5.04 -7.04
N SER A 16 -6.28 5.67 -5.95
CA SER A 16 -6.03 5.02 -4.67
C SER A 16 -5.21 3.73 -4.82
N MET A 17 -5.74 2.57 -4.46
CA MET A 17 -5.11 1.25 -4.63
C MET A 17 -4.77 0.92 -6.10
N GLY A 18 -5.53 1.42 -7.06
CA GLY A 18 -5.24 1.24 -8.48
C GLY A 18 -3.90 1.85 -8.90
N CYS A 19 -3.44 2.88 -8.22
CA CYS A 19 -2.11 3.46 -8.45
C CYS A 19 -1.00 2.45 -8.12
N PHE A 20 -1.14 1.75 -7.02
CA PHE A 20 -0.20 0.71 -6.61
C PHE A 20 -0.17 -0.45 -7.63
N MET A 21 -1.32 -0.86 -8.17
CA MET A 21 -1.39 -1.90 -9.19
C MET A 21 -0.63 -1.49 -10.47
N ILE A 22 -0.81 -0.27 -10.95
CA ILE A 22 -0.09 0.26 -12.11
C ILE A 22 1.41 0.33 -11.83
N GLN A 23 1.79 0.80 -10.64
CA GLN A 23 3.18 0.88 -10.22
C GLN A 23 3.86 -0.50 -10.23
N GLN A 24 3.22 -1.51 -9.62
CA GLN A 24 3.74 -2.88 -9.61
C GLN A 24 3.84 -3.47 -11.02
N PHE A 25 2.84 -3.23 -11.85
CA PHE A 25 2.82 -3.68 -13.24
C PHE A 25 3.99 -3.10 -14.05
N LEU A 26 4.19 -1.79 -13.99
CA LEU A 26 5.24 -1.10 -14.76
C LEU A 26 6.65 -1.35 -14.18
N ALA A 27 6.77 -1.45 -12.88
CA ALA A 27 8.06 -1.76 -12.24
C ALA A 27 8.49 -3.22 -12.46
N GLY A 28 7.58 -4.09 -12.90
CA GLY A 28 7.86 -5.49 -13.15
C GLY A 28 8.23 -6.28 -11.89
N LYS A 29 7.88 -5.79 -10.69
CA LYS A 29 8.03 -6.55 -9.46
C LYS A 29 6.82 -7.47 -9.30
N ARG A 30 7.09 -8.73 -9.09
CA ARG A 30 6.08 -9.71 -8.66
C ARG A 30 6.53 -10.36 -7.38
N ILE A 31 5.59 -10.60 -6.52
CA ILE A 31 5.79 -11.41 -5.33
C ILE A 31 5.67 -12.86 -5.78
N ILE A 32 6.75 -13.60 -5.70
CA ILE A 32 6.79 -15.02 -6.08
C ILE A 32 7.41 -15.77 -4.91
N ASP A 33 6.85 -16.93 -4.62
CA ASP A 33 7.52 -17.92 -3.78
C ASP A 33 8.86 -18.31 -4.44
N SER A 34 9.95 -17.74 -3.94
CA SER A 34 11.27 -17.92 -4.54
C SER A 34 11.97 -19.19 -4.07
N ASN A 35 11.45 -19.84 -3.05
CA ASN A 35 12.10 -21.01 -2.47
C ASN A 35 11.06 -21.94 -1.81
N LYS A 36 10.42 -22.78 -2.65
CA LYS A 36 9.52 -23.84 -2.17
C LYS A 36 10.11 -24.72 -1.05
N ASN A 37 11.43 -24.68 -0.85
CA ASN A 37 12.15 -25.53 0.09
C ASN A 37 12.82 -24.81 1.26
N LYS A 38 12.86 -23.48 1.30
CA LYS A 38 13.41 -22.74 2.44
C LYS A 38 12.31 -22.28 3.37
N LYS A 39 12.38 -22.74 4.60
CA LYS A 39 11.47 -22.33 5.67
C LYS A 39 12.27 -21.62 6.77
N VAL A 40 11.76 -20.54 7.31
CA VAL A 40 12.23 -19.92 8.56
C VAL A 40 11.11 -20.11 9.58
N ASN A 41 11.43 -20.74 10.69
CA ASN A 41 10.44 -21.10 11.73
C ASN A 41 9.25 -21.88 11.20
N GLY A 42 9.51 -22.85 10.28
CA GLY A 42 8.46 -23.69 9.69
C GLY A 42 7.63 -23.02 8.58
N ARG A 43 7.86 -21.75 8.28
CA ARG A 43 7.12 -20.97 7.28
C ARG A 43 7.91 -20.81 5.99
N PRO A 44 7.28 -20.89 4.81
CA PRO A 44 7.97 -20.63 3.54
C PRO A 44 8.51 -19.19 3.52
N ILE A 45 9.73 -19.03 3.05
CA ILE A 45 10.30 -17.70 2.77
C ILE A 45 9.76 -17.26 1.41
N LEU A 46 9.00 -16.19 1.46
CA LEU A 46 8.46 -15.56 0.26
C LEU A 46 9.27 -14.29 0.00
N THR A 47 9.87 -14.19 -1.15
CA THR A 47 10.65 -13.01 -1.56
C THR A 47 10.04 -12.38 -2.79
N SER A 48 10.06 -11.05 -2.84
CA SER A 48 9.73 -10.35 -4.06
C SER A 48 10.86 -10.56 -5.08
N ILE A 49 10.56 -11.22 -6.19
CA ILE A 49 11.53 -11.39 -7.28
C ILE A 49 11.16 -10.45 -8.41
N LYS A 50 12.16 -9.70 -8.88
CA LYS A 50 12.09 -9.11 -10.21
C LYS A 50 12.21 -10.27 -11.21
N ASN A 51 11.09 -10.69 -11.79
CA ASN A 51 11.14 -11.69 -12.85
C ASN A 51 11.27 -10.98 -14.20
N PRO A 52 12.46 -10.99 -14.81
CA PRO A 52 12.69 -10.28 -16.08
C PRO A 52 11.80 -10.81 -17.22
N LYS A 53 11.33 -12.06 -17.16
CA LYS A 53 10.42 -12.64 -18.18
C LYS A 53 8.99 -12.11 -18.07
N LEU A 54 8.63 -11.52 -16.94
CA LEU A 54 7.28 -11.01 -16.68
C LEU A 54 7.27 -9.48 -16.52
N ALA A 55 8.44 -8.85 -16.54
CA ALA A 55 8.56 -7.40 -16.53
C ALA A 55 8.06 -6.85 -17.87
N VAL A 56 7.29 -5.80 -17.79
CA VAL A 56 6.97 -5.01 -18.97
C VAL A 56 8.26 -4.36 -19.45
N THR A 57 8.63 -4.61 -20.71
CA THR A 57 9.86 -4.04 -21.29
C THR A 57 9.70 -2.56 -21.58
N GLN A 58 10.82 -1.81 -21.61
CA GLN A 58 10.77 -0.40 -21.98
C GLN A 58 10.19 -0.20 -23.38
N GLU A 59 10.56 -1.06 -24.34
CA GLU A 59 10.01 -1.04 -25.70
C GLU A 59 8.48 -1.20 -25.72
N TRP A 60 7.95 -2.08 -24.85
CA TRP A 60 6.50 -2.24 -24.72
C TRP A 60 5.85 -0.98 -24.15
N ILE A 61 6.45 -0.39 -23.11
CA ILE A 61 5.97 0.88 -22.53
C ILE A 61 5.97 1.96 -23.60
N ASP A 62 7.09 2.14 -24.29
CA ASP A 62 7.27 3.18 -25.31
C ASP A 62 6.31 3.02 -26.49
N LYS A 63 5.92 1.79 -26.80
CA LYS A 63 5.00 1.50 -27.89
C LYS A 63 3.54 1.77 -27.52
N TYR A 64 3.13 1.46 -26.30
CA TYR A 64 1.70 1.39 -25.96
C TYR A 64 1.24 2.43 -24.96
N ILE A 65 2.14 2.95 -24.10
CA ILE A 65 1.79 3.84 -23.01
C ILE A 65 2.35 5.23 -23.28
N GLU A 66 1.52 6.25 -23.14
CA GLU A 66 1.92 7.64 -23.29
C GLU A 66 2.41 8.21 -21.96
N LYS A 67 1.60 8.04 -20.92
CA LYS A 67 1.86 8.54 -19.57
C LYS A 67 1.04 7.80 -18.53
N VAL A 68 1.38 8.03 -17.27
CA VAL A 68 0.64 7.54 -16.10
C VAL A 68 0.10 8.72 -15.30
N VAL A 69 -1.15 8.61 -14.86
CA VAL A 69 -1.76 9.57 -13.94
C VAL A 69 -2.16 8.83 -12.67
N PHE A 70 -1.64 9.25 -11.54
CA PHE A 70 -1.99 8.75 -10.22
C PHE A 70 -2.86 9.75 -9.48
N LEU A 71 -4.04 9.31 -9.07
CA LEU A 71 -5.00 10.09 -8.30
C LEU A 71 -5.06 9.54 -6.88
N ALA A 72 -4.73 10.36 -5.88
CA ALA A 72 -4.72 9.99 -4.47
C ALA A 72 -4.01 8.64 -4.21
N PRO A 73 -2.75 8.46 -4.65
CA PRO A 73 -2.07 7.18 -4.56
C PRO A 73 -1.77 6.78 -3.11
N SER A 74 -1.90 5.51 -2.80
CA SER A 74 -1.66 4.93 -1.46
C SER A 74 -0.21 4.49 -1.23
N PHE A 75 0.78 5.23 -1.72
CA PHE A 75 2.20 4.82 -1.70
C PHE A 75 2.80 4.63 -0.31
N GLY A 76 2.31 5.36 0.68
CA GLY A 76 2.74 5.20 2.08
C GLY A 76 1.89 4.23 2.89
N GLY A 77 0.84 3.68 2.28
CA GLY A 77 -0.15 2.87 3.02
C GLY A 77 -1.06 3.71 3.92
N SER A 78 -1.89 3.04 4.73
CA SER A 78 -2.89 3.69 5.57
C SER A 78 -3.19 2.89 6.82
N LEU A 79 -3.31 3.57 7.96
CA LEU A 79 -3.81 2.96 9.20
C LEU A 79 -5.27 2.50 9.10
N LYS A 80 -6.07 3.06 8.19
CA LYS A 80 -7.44 2.56 7.95
C LYS A 80 -7.45 1.13 7.42
N ALA A 81 -6.48 0.77 6.59
CA ALA A 81 -6.34 -0.61 6.11
C ALA A 81 -5.96 -1.57 7.25
N TYR A 82 -5.11 -1.11 8.17
CA TYR A 82 -4.74 -1.87 9.35
C TYR A 82 -5.89 -2.01 10.34
N ASP A 83 -6.58 -0.92 10.68
CA ASP A 83 -7.73 -0.87 11.58
C ASP A 83 -8.88 -1.79 11.08
N ALA A 84 -9.15 -1.78 9.79
CA ALA A 84 -10.16 -2.65 9.19
C ALA A 84 -9.88 -4.15 9.41
N LEU A 85 -8.60 -4.54 9.44
CA LEU A 85 -8.21 -5.91 9.70
C LEU A 85 -8.40 -6.29 11.17
N LEU A 86 -7.91 -5.50 12.09
CA LEU A 86 -8.02 -5.77 13.53
C LEU A 86 -9.46 -5.85 13.99
N ARG A 87 -10.29 -4.92 13.54
CA ARG A 87 -11.69 -4.80 13.96
C ARG A 87 -12.66 -5.68 13.21
N ARG A 88 -12.22 -6.33 12.14
CA ARG A 88 -13.11 -7.06 11.22
C ARG A 88 -14.26 -6.17 10.70
N PHE A 89 -14.04 -4.87 10.61
CA PHE A 89 -15.01 -3.89 10.18
C PHE A 89 -14.53 -3.22 8.90
N SER A 90 -15.41 -3.16 7.89
CA SER A 90 -15.17 -2.35 6.70
C SER A 90 -16.21 -1.26 6.61
N PRO A 91 -15.83 0.01 6.70
CA PRO A 91 -16.74 1.12 6.43
C PRO A 91 -17.20 1.16 4.97
N LEU A 92 -16.53 0.43 4.08
CA LEU A 92 -16.83 0.38 2.64
C LEU A 92 -18.00 -0.57 2.32
N VAL A 93 -18.35 -1.50 3.23
CA VAL A 93 -19.37 -2.53 2.98
C VAL A 93 -20.27 -2.69 4.22
N PRO A 94 -21.12 -1.71 4.54
CA PRO A 94 -21.85 -1.65 5.81
C PRO A 94 -22.89 -2.76 6.03
N PHE A 95 -23.23 -3.53 4.99
CA PHE A 95 -24.28 -4.55 5.04
C PHE A 95 -23.76 -5.97 5.19
N TYR A 96 -22.43 -6.18 5.21
CA TYR A 96 -21.86 -7.52 5.37
C TYR A 96 -21.47 -7.78 6.81
N ARG A 97 -21.61 -9.05 7.24
CA ARG A 97 -21.13 -9.49 8.55
C ARG A 97 -19.61 -9.31 8.64
N SER A 98 -19.16 -8.77 9.76
CA SER A 98 -17.75 -8.47 10.02
C SER A 98 -16.80 -9.66 9.82
N GLU A 99 -17.27 -10.87 10.12
CA GLU A 99 -16.52 -12.13 9.96
C GLU A 99 -16.10 -12.40 8.51
N TYR A 100 -17.04 -12.24 7.56
CA TYR A 100 -16.76 -12.46 6.14
C TYR A 100 -15.83 -11.39 5.57
N ILE A 101 -15.96 -10.14 6.04
CA ILE A 101 -15.08 -9.04 5.62
C ILE A 101 -13.67 -9.29 6.12
N ALA A 102 -13.51 -9.75 7.36
CA ALA A 102 -12.21 -10.09 7.92
C ALA A 102 -11.53 -11.21 7.13
N ASP A 103 -12.26 -12.26 6.83
CA ASP A 103 -11.72 -13.42 6.10
C ASP A 103 -11.32 -13.03 4.67
N MET A 104 -12.14 -12.23 3.99
CA MET A 104 -11.83 -11.66 2.69
C MET A 104 -10.59 -10.73 2.75
N ALA A 105 -10.53 -9.84 3.74
CA ALA A 105 -9.43 -8.91 3.90
C ALA A 105 -8.11 -9.64 4.18
N THR A 106 -8.15 -10.64 5.08
CA THR A 106 -6.97 -11.43 5.43
C THR A 106 -6.49 -12.38 4.33
N SER A 107 -7.37 -12.77 3.40
CA SER A 107 -7.01 -13.55 2.22
C SER A 107 -6.52 -12.72 1.03
N THR A 108 -6.63 -11.38 1.09
CA THR A 108 -6.33 -10.49 -0.02
C THR A 108 -4.97 -9.81 0.12
N PRO A 109 -3.97 -10.11 -0.72
CA PRO A 109 -2.62 -9.52 -0.65
C PRO A 109 -2.63 -7.99 -0.71
N GLY A 110 -3.52 -7.41 -1.52
CA GLY A 110 -3.64 -5.96 -1.67
C GLY A 110 -4.00 -5.25 -0.37
N PHE A 111 -4.65 -5.90 0.57
CA PHE A 111 -5.00 -5.32 1.86
C PHE A 111 -3.77 -5.05 2.72
N TYR A 112 -2.88 -6.03 2.82
CA TYR A 112 -1.60 -5.89 3.54
C TYR A 112 -0.65 -4.91 2.84
N ALA A 113 -0.68 -4.89 1.51
CA ALA A 113 0.11 -3.95 0.73
C ALA A 113 -0.29 -2.47 0.96
N HIS A 114 -1.43 -2.23 1.62
CA HIS A 114 -1.90 -0.89 1.99
C HIS A 114 -1.75 -0.57 3.48
N TRP A 115 -1.11 -1.41 4.27
CA TRP A 115 -0.72 -1.06 5.62
C TRP A 115 0.33 0.06 5.61
N PRO A 116 0.53 0.77 6.73
CA PRO A 116 1.59 1.76 6.81
C PRO A 116 2.94 1.20 6.40
N ASN A 117 3.60 1.87 5.49
CA ASN A 117 4.86 1.43 4.91
C ASN A 117 6.01 1.57 5.91
N LEU A 118 6.69 0.47 6.23
CA LEU A 118 7.78 0.44 7.18
C LEU A 118 8.97 1.31 6.73
N PHE A 119 9.24 1.42 5.44
CA PHE A 119 10.32 2.27 4.94
C PHE A 119 10.02 3.76 5.16
N ILE A 120 8.75 4.18 4.99
CA ILE A 120 8.33 5.58 5.16
C ILE A 120 8.20 5.93 6.64
N PHE A 121 7.64 5.03 7.45
CA PHE A 121 7.27 5.28 8.85
C PHE A 121 8.14 4.50 9.85
N ASN A 122 9.39 4.22 9.51
CA ASN A 122 10.28 3.46 10.39
C ASN A 122 10.39 4.11 11.78
N GLY A 123 10.17 3.32 12.82
CA GLY A 123 10.23 3.77 14.21
C GLY A 123 9.06 4.66 14.68
N VAL A 124 8.09 4.96 13.81
CA VAL A 124 6.92 5.75 14.19
C VAL A 124 5.94 4.86 14.96
N ASN A 125 5.55 5.32 16.17
CA ASN A 125 4.47 4.71 16.93
C ASN A 125 3.12 5.06 16.30
N MET A 126 2.33 4.04 15.96
CA MET A 126 1.04 4.23 15.30
C MET A 126 -0.12 3.57 16.03
N VAL A 127 0.16 2.70 16.98
CA VAL A 127 -0.87 1.97 17.73
C VAL A 127 -0.50 1.96 19.21
N ARG A 128 -1.51 2.13 20.08
CA ARG A 128 -1.41 1.84 21.51
C ARG A 128 -2.33 0.68 21.85
N GLY A 129 -1.81 -0.28 22.61
CA GLY A 129 -2.57 -1.41 23.12
C GLY A 129 -3.35 -1.11 24.40
N PRO A 130 -4.20 -2.07 24.82
CA PRO A 130 -4.92 -1.97 26.10
C PRO A 130 -3.99 -2.02 27.31
N ASP A 131 -2.78 -2.54 27.16
CA ASP A 131 -1.70 -2.56 28.13
C ASP A 131 -1.01 -1.19 28.31
N GLY A 132 -1.37 -0.21 27.48
CA GLY A 132 -0.76 1.12 27.45
C GLY A 132 0.53 1.19 26.64
N GLU A 133 1.01 0.09 26.10
CA GLU A 133 2.24 0.05 25.30
C GLU A 133 2.01 0.65 23.91
N ASN A 134 3.03 1.34 23.41
CA ASN A 134 3.03 1.91 22.06
C ASN A 134 3.76 0.98 21.10
N TYR A 135 3.14 0.76 19.95
CA TYR A 135 3.65 -0.13 18.91
C TYR A 135 3.99 0.64 17.63
N THR A 136 5.19 0.38 17.15
CA THR A 136 5.69 0.95 15.90
C THR A 136 5.15 0.20 14.67
N VAL A 137 5.30 0.81 13.50
CA VAL A 137 4.94 0.18 12.22
C VAL A 137 5.60 -1.20 12.04
N GLY A 138 6.83 -1.37 12.55
CA GLY A 138 7.55 -2.64 12.50
C GLY A 138 6.87 -3.78 13.27
N GLN A 139 6.06 -3.45 14.28
CA GLN A 139 5.37 -4.41 15.15
C GLN A 139 3.93 -4.71 14.71
N LEU A 140 3.39 -3.97 13.73
CA LEU A 140 1.99 -4.12 13.28
C LEU A 140 1.66 -5.54 12.80
N ARG A 141 2.63 -6.22 12.19
CA ARG A 141 2.47 -7.60 11.74
C ARG A 141 2.16 -8.55 12.90
N ASP A 142 2.96 -8.48 13.96
CA ASP A 142 2.82 -9.39 15.10
C ASP A 142 1.56 -9.05 15.91
N LEU A 143 1.23 -7.77 16.02
CA LEU A 143 -0.05 -7.35 16.60
C LEU A 143 -1.25 -7.92 15.81
N ALA A 144 -1.22 -7.82 14.49
CA ALA A 144 -2.30 -8.37 13.66
C ALA A 144 -2.41 -9.88 13.82
N PHE A 145 -1.29 -10.58 13.81
CA PHE A 145 -1.27 -12.03 14.02
C PHE A 145 -1.85 -12.43 15.38
N ASN A 146 -1.51 -11.70 16.43
CA ASN A 146 -1.91 -12.05 17.81
C ASN A 146 -3.35 -11.63 18.14
N HIS A 147 -3.89 -10.59 17.50
CA HIS A 147 -5.13 -9.96 17.95
C HIS A 147 -6.25 -9.91 16.89
N SER A 148 -5.99 -10.23 15.62
CA SER A 148 -7.03 -10.15 14.58
C SER A 148 -7.88 -11.44 14.44
N ASN A 149 -7.59 -12.50 15.21
CA ASN A 149 -8.17 -13.84 14.99
C ASN A 149 -8.08 -14.28 13.50
N MET A 150 -7.02 -13.88 12.84
CA MET A 150 -6.78 -14.20 11.44
C MET A 150 -6.60 -15.70 11.25
N ASN A 151 -7.19 -16.25 10.19
CA ASN A 151 -6.96 -17.63 9.81
C ASN A 151 -5.45 -17.88 9.59
N PRO A 152 -4.80 -18.82 10.30
CA PRO A 152 -3.38 -19.10 10.14
C PRO A 152 -2.96 -19.44 8.71
N ALA A 153 -3.88 -19.94 7.88
CA ALA A 153 -3.62 -20.20 6.46
C ALA A 153 -3.33 -18.92 5.65
N HIS A 154 -3.76 -17.75 6.15
CA HIS A 154 -3.52 -16.46 5.49
C HIS A 154 -2.18 -15.80 5.88
N VAL A 155 -1.48 -16.32 6.88
CA VAL A 155 -0.18 -15.78 7.31
C VAL A 155 0.85 -15.71 6.17
N PRO A 156 0.98 -16.72 5.30
CA PRO A 156 1.88 -16.61 4.15
C PRO A 156 1.53 -15.47 3.21
N ILE A 157 0.24 -15.17 3.03
CA ILE A 157 -0.23 -14.05 2.19
C ILE A 157 0.20 -12.72 2.82
N MET A 158 0.03 -12.58 4.13
CA MET A 158 0.50 -11.40 4.87
C MET A 158 2.01 -11.24 4.74
N ASP A 159 2.78 -12.30 4.98
CA ASP A 159 4.25 -12.25 4.93
C ASP A 159 4.78 -11.81 3.56
N ILE A 160 4.20 -12.34 2.46
CA ILE A 160 4.53 -11.91 1.09
C ILE A 160 4.25 -10.42 0.90
N SER A 161 3.08 -9.99 1.33
CA SER A 161 2.62 -8.62 1.07
C SER A 161 3.41 -7.61 1.90
N MET A 162 3.87 -7.99 3.10
CA MET A 162 4.71 -7.14 3.95
C MET A 162 6.11 -6.89 3.36
N ASP A 163 6.62 -7.74 2.47
CA ASP A 163 7.86 -7.46 1.74
C ASP A 163 7.76 -6.18 0.90
N VAL A 164 6.57 -5.93 0.34
CA VAL A 164 6.30 -4.69 -0.40
C VAL A 164 6.35 -3.48 0.54
N GLN A 165 5.85 -3.63 1.77
CA GLN A 165 5.81 -2.55 2.77
C GLN A 165 7.18 -2.21 3.37
N ARG A 166 8.16 -3.09 3.25
CA ARG A 166 9.54 -2.87 3.73
C ARG A 166 10.42 -2.13 2.74
N SER A 167 9.93 -1.90 1.53
CA SER A 167 10.68 -1.20 0.49
C SER A 167 10.11 0.19 0.22
N ALA A 168 10.97 1.07 -0.28
CA ALA A 168 10.53 2.37 -0.79
C ALA A 168 9.48 2.19 -1.89
N PRO A 169 8.54 3.14 -2.04
CA PRO A 169 7.64 3.17 -3.19
C PRO A 169 8.40 3.04 -4.49
N LEU A 170 7.98 2.10 -5.35
CA LEU A 170 8.69 1.77 -6.57
C LEU A 170 8.74 2.94 -7.54
N ASP A 171 9.93 3.38 -7.89
CA ASP A 171 10.15 4.41 -8.89
C ASP A 171 9.84 3.88 -10.30
N ILE A 172 8.92 4.54 -10.98
CA ILE A 172 8.61 4.31 -12.40
C ILE A 172 8.84 5.56 -13.25
N GLY A 173 9.30 6.64 -12.64
CA GLY A 173 9.47 7.91 -13.31
C GLY A 173 10.59 7.93 -14.34
N ASP A 174 11.56 7.04 -14.22
CA ASP A 174 12.63 6.83 -15.20
C ASP A 174 12.11 6.16 -16.48
N LYS A 175 10.99 5.43 -16.39
CA LYS A 175 10.43 4.65 -17.50
C LYS A 175 9.41 5.42 -18.33
N ILE A 176 8.62 6.29 -17.70
CA ILE A 176 7.47 6.92 -18.33
C ILE A 176 7.13 8.25 -17.65
N PRO A 177 6.55 9.23 -18.38
CA PRO A 177 6.01 10.42 -17.74
C PRO A 177 4.91 10.09 -16.73
N VAL A 178 5.00 10.68 -15.52
CA VAL A 178 4.07 10.46 -14.41
C VAL A 178 3.50 11.79 -13.93
N THR A 179 2.19 11.83 -13.71
CA THR A 179 1.52 12.90 -12.99
C THR A 179 0.91 12.34 -11.72
N ILE A 180 1.21 12.92 -10.56
CA ILE A 180 0.67 12.56 -9.26
C ILE A 180 -0.20 13.70 -8.77
N ILE A 181 -1.48 13.43 -8.53
CA ILE A 181 -2.45 14.41 -8.01
C ILE A 181 -2.91 13.91 -6.63
N TYR A 182 -2.73 14.74 -5.61
CA TYR A 182 -3.02 14.37 -4.23
C TYR A 182 -3.44 15.58 -3.38
N ASN A 183 -3.88 15.32 -2.14
CA ASN A 183 -4.11 16.33 -1.13
C ASN A 183 -3.20 16.05 0.07
N SER A 184 -2.61 17.09 0.65
CA SER A 184 -1.69 16.95 1.78
C SER A 184 -2.15 17.67 3.04
N LYS A 185 -3.39 18.17 3.11
CA LYS A 185 -3.86 18.99 4.24
C LYS A 185 -5.09 18.47 4.95
N VAL A 186 -5.78 17.48 4.37
CA VAL A 186 -6.94 16.90 5.06
C VAL A 186 -6.46 16.11 6.28
N PRO A 187 -7.09 16.32 7.47
CA PRO A 187 -6.80 15.53 8.65
C PRO A 187 -6.92 14.04 8.34
N THR A 188 -5.86 13.30 8.61
CA THR A 188 -5.74 11.88 8.27
C THR A 188 -5.34 11.09 9.50
N THR A 189 -5.91 9.90 9.69
CA THR A 189 -5.61 9.05 10.85
C THR A 189 -4.10 8.75 10.92
N SER A 190 -3.50 9.13 12.04
CA SER A 190 -2.07 8.96 12.32
C SER A 190 -1.78 8.01 13.47
N PHE A 191 -2.79 7.74 14.33
CA PHE A 191 -2.64 6.91 15.51
C PHE A 191 -3.96 6.24 15.90
N LEU A 192 -3.86 4.99 16.41
CA LEU A 192 -4.98 4.19 16.89
C LEU A 192 -4.74 3.81 18.35
N ASP A 193 -5.64 4.19 19.25
CA ASP A 193 -5.55 3.87 20.69
C ASP A 193 -6.63 2.84 21.07
N TYR A 194 -6.21 1.61 21.32
CA TYR A 194 -7.04 0.47 21.72
C TYR A 194 -7.16 0.32 23.24
N LYS A 195 -7.10 1.40 24.00
CA LYS A 195 -7.15 1.36 25.47
C LYS A 195 -8.34 0.59 26.07
N ASN A 196 -9.44 0.44 25.32
CA ASN A 196 -10.64 -0.26 25.76
C ASN A 196 -10.65 -1.75 25.37
N GLY A 197 -9.57 -2.27 24.81
CA GLY A 197 -9.44 -3.65 24.32
C GLY A 197 -9.26 -3.74 22.82
N TRP A 198 -8.61 -4.81 22.36
CA TRP A 198 -8.35 -5.05 20.92
C TRP A 198 -9.64 -5.27 20.11
N ASP A 199 -10.70 -5.74 20.74
CA ASP A 199 -12.01 -5.95 20.10
C ASP A 199 -12.90 -4.70 20.10
N SER A 200 -12.41 -3.60 20.70
CA SER A 200 -13.14 -2.32 20.78
C SER A 200 -12.76 -1.39 19.65
N ASP A 201 -13.62 -0.41 19.38
CA ASP A 201 -13.28 0.69 18.48
C ASP A 201 -12.12 1.51 19.04
N PRO A 202 -11.01 1.69 18.30
CA PRO A 202 -9.91 2.52 18.75
C PRO A 202 -10.32 4.00 18.75
N ILE A 203 -9.73 4.75 19.65
CA ILE A 203 -9.72 6.20 19.56
C ILE A 203 -8.73 6.58 18.46
N ARG A 204 -9.17 7.36 17.48
CA ARG A 204 -8.36 7.77 16.33
C ARG A 204 -7.86 9.19 16.52
N SER A 205 -6.54 9.38 16.41
CA SER A 205 -5.96 10.72 16.24
C SER A 205 -5.89 11.07 14.77
N PHE A 206 -6.30 12.30 14.44
CA PHE A 206 -6.32 12.84 13.08
C PHE A 206 -5.27 13.95 12.89
N ASP A 207 -4.11 13.81 13.54
CA ASP A 207 -3.02 14.77 13.45
C ASP A 207 -2.19 14.61 12.16
N GLY A 208 -2.37 13.49 11.48
CA GLY A 208 -1.73 13.24 10.18
C GLY A 208 -2.29 14.15 9.09
N LYS A 209 -1.46 14.41 8.09
CA LYS A 209 -1.81 15.21 6.92
C LYS A 209 -1.82 14.33 5.68
N GLY A 210 -2.92 14.37 4.93
CA GLY A 210 -3.12 13.54 3.76
C GLY A 210 -4.40 13.88 3.02
N ASP A 211 -5.10 12.86 2.53
CA ASP A 211 -6.39 13.00 1.83
C ASP A 211 -7.59 12.57 2.67
N GLY A 212 -7.40 12.37 3.98
CA GLY A 212 -8.40 11.83 4.91
C GLY A 212 -8.36 10.31 5.03
N SER A 213 -7.64 9.61 4.16
CA SER A 213 -7.50 8.16 4.17
C SER A 213 -6.04 7.71 4.11
N VAL A 214 -5.24 8.36 3.29
CA VAL A 214 -3.84 8.04 3.05
C VAL A 214 -2.97 9.22 3.50
N PRO A 215 -1.97 8.99 4.36
CA PRO A 215 -0.99 10.01 4.72
C PRO A 215 -0.17 10.46 3.50
N ALA A 216 0.14 11.75 3.43
CA ALA A 216 0.86 12.34 2.29
C ALA A 216 2.35 11.98 2.22
N GLU A 217 2.92 11.43 3.28
CA GLU A 217 4.36 11.14 3.41
C GLU A 217 4.88 10.23 2.31
N GLY A 218 4.15 9.15 1.99
CA GLY A 218 4.56 8.24 0.91
C GLY A 218 4.50 8.87 -0.47
N ILE A 219 3.57 9.81 -0.68
CA ILE A 219 3.44 10.55 -1.94
C ILE A 219 4.56 11.58 -2.05
N ARG A 220 4.82 12.32 -0.96
CA ARG A 220 5.94 13.29 -0.91
C ARG A 220 7.27 12.59 -1.17
N TYR A 221 7.47 11.40 -0.56
CA TYR A 221 8.66 10.61 -0.84
C TYR A 221 8.82 10.33 -2.34
N ALA A 222 7.76 9.91 -3.03
CA ALA A 222 7.81 9.66 -4.46
C ALA A 222 8.14 10.94 -5.26
N CYS A 223 7.51 12.06 -4.91
CA CYS A 223 7.73 13.36 -5.57
C CYS A 223 9.15 13.91 -5.39
N GLU A 224 9.79 13.61 -4.27
CA GLU A 224 11.11 14.12 -3.92
C GLU A 224 12.24 13.19 -4.36
N ASN A 225 12.00 11.88 -4.36
CA ASN A 225 13.07 10.89 -4.48
C ASN A 225 13.04 10.07 -5.77
N TRP A 226 11.95 10.09 -6.55
CA TRP A 226 11.95 9.40 -7.82
C TRP A 226 12.90 10.08 -8.81
N LYS A 227 13.65 9.25 -9.54
CA LYS A 227 14.76 9.69 -10.42
C LYS A 227 14.30 10.30 -11.74
N ALA A 228 13.01 10.49 -11.92
CA ALA A 228 12.48 11.11 -13.13
C ALA A 228 13.05 12.51 -13.34
N ASP A 229 13.32 12.85 -14.60
CA ASP A 229 13.49 14.25 -15.00
C ASP A 229 12.26 15.05 -14.51
N LYS A 230 12.50 16.22 -13.92
CA LYS A 230 11.46 17.13 -13.41
C LYS A 230 10.37 17.47 -14.43
N ARG A 231 10.65 17.32 -15.73
CA ARG A 231 9.68 17.48 -16.82
C ARG A 231 8.77 16.26 -17.00
N ARG A 232 9.17 15.12 -16.45
CA ARG A 232 8.47 13.85 -16.59
C ARG A 232 7.72 13.44 -15.32
N LEU A 233 8.09 13.98 -14.16
CA LEU A 233 7.39 13.79 -12.89
C LEU A 233 6.76 15.10 -12.45
N ILE A 234 5.42 15.16 -12.51
CA ILE A 234 4.62 16.31 -12.09
C ILE A 234 3.84 15.91 -10.86
N CYS A 235 4.04 16.62 -9.74
CA CYS A 235 3.29 16.45 -8.51
C CYS A 235 2.38 17.66 -8.29
N ILE A 236 1.09 17.42 -8.19
CA ILE A 236 0.06 18.44 -7.97
C ILE A 236 -0.59 18.18 -6.61
N ASP A 237 -0.29 19.07 -5.66
CA ASP A 237 -0.96 19.09 -4.35
C ASP A 237 -2.14 20.07 -4.45
N LEU A 238 -3.37 19.55 -4.36
CA LEU A 238 -4.59 20.34 -4.55
C LEU A 238 -4.79 21.45 -3.51
N GLU A 239 -4.08 21.40 -2.39
CA GLU A 239 -4.16 22.41 -1.33
C GLU A 239 -3.08 23.50 -1.41
N LYS A 240 -2.25 23.45 -2.42
CA LYS A 240 -1.18 24.46 -2.62
C LYS A 240 -1.52 25.51 -3.65
N ASN A 241 -2.74 25.50 -4.20
CA ASN A 241 -3.23 26.50 -5.14
C ASN A 241 -3.95 27.64 -4.45
#